data_5d63799e9f969b35365352c99a49cb30
#
_entry.id   5d63799e9f969b35365352c99a49cb30
#
_cell.length_a   1.000
_cell.length_b   1.000
_cell.length_c   1.000
_cell.angle_alpha   90.00
_cell.angle_beta   90.00
_cell.angle_gamma   90.00
#
_symmetry.space_group_name_H-M   'P 1'
#
loop_
_entity.id
_entity.type
_entity.pdbx_description
1 polymer ?
#
loop_
_entity_poly.entity_id
_entity_poly.type
_entity_poly.pdbx_seq_one_letter_code
_entity_poly.pdbx_strand_id
1 'polypeptide(L)'
;VHPAVFASYVAIGDSFTEGVGDPGPDGAFVGWADRLAVLLADRHPEHSFRYANLAVRGKLLDQIVEEQVPRAMELAPELISFCAGGNDIIRPGTDPDAVAERFERAVAELTSAVGTVVVTTGFDTRDVPVLRHLRGKIATYTAHVRAIADRYECPVLDLWSLRSVQDRRAWDGDRLHLSPEGHTRVALRAGQVLGLEIPADPDQPWPELPPRTTLEVRRDDIQWAREYLVPWIGRRLRGESSGDHVSAKRPDLLPL
;
A
#
# COMPACT_ATOMS: atom_id res chain seq x y z
N VAL A 1 -3.49 15.22 -22.51
CA VAL A 1 -2.72 14.02 -22.17
C VAL A 1 -3.64 12.86 -22.43
N HIS A 2 -3.32 11.97 -23.38
CA HIS A 2 -4.09 10.74 -23.53
C HIS A 2 -3.84 9.89 -22.29
N PRO A 3 -4.88 9.31 -21.67
CA PRO A 3 -4.69 8.40 -20.55
C PRO A 3 -3.81 7.24 -21.01
N ALA A 4 -2.83 6.88 -20.19
CA ALA A 4 -1.98 5.74 -20.48
C ALA A 4 -2.83 4.47 -20.46
N VAL A 5 -2.78 3.70 -21.52
CA VAL A 5 -3.45 2.40 -21.63
C VAL A 5 -2.39 1.32 -21.36
N PHE A 6 -2.49 0.62 -20.25
CA PHE A 6 -1.56 -0.44 -19.88
C PHE A 6 -2.20 -1.81 -20.12
N ALA A 7 -1.57 -2.69 -20.90
CA ALA A 7 -2.04 -4.04 -21.13
C ALA A 7 -1.71 -5.02 -19.99
N SER A 8 -0.82 -4.63 -19.07
CA SER A 8 -0.43 -5.47 -17.94
C SER A 8 0.05 -4.67 -16.73
N TYR A 9 -0.24 -5.22 -15.54
CA TYR A 9 0.09 -4.61 -14.26
C TYR A 9 0.61 -5.65 -13.27
N VAL A 10 1.70 -5.34 -12.58
CA VAL A 10 2.23 -6.13 -11.46
C VAL A 10 2.29 -5.25 -10.22
N ALA A 11 1.70 -5.72 -9.13
CA ALA A 11 1.78 -5.07 -7.82
C ALA A 11 2.82 -5.77 -6.95
N ILE A 12 3.77 -5.01 -6.39
CA ILE A 12 4.78 -5.50 -5.44
C ILE A 12 4.72 -4.70 -4.14
N GLY A 13 4.96 -5.37 -3.02
CA GLY A 13 4.87 -4.74 -1.72
C GLY A 13 4.64 -5.72 -0.56
N ASP A 14 4.03 -5.19 0.49
CA ASP A 14 3.70 -5.92 1.71
C ASP A 14 2.18 -6.09 1.91
N SER A 15 1.73 -6.20 3.18
CA SER A 15 0.32 -6.36 3.54
C SER A 15 -0.61 -5.31 2.95
N PHE A 16 -0.10 -4.09 2.76
CA PHE A 16 -0.88 -2.98 2.24
C PHE A 16 -1.26 -3.21 0.76
N THR A 17 -0.34 -3.77 -0.01
CA THR A 17 -0.55 -4.12 -1.43
C THR A 17 -1.22 -5.49 -1.59
N GLU A 18 -0.95 -6.44 -0.67
CA GLU A 18 -1.67 -7.71 -0.62
C GLU A 18 -3.16 -7.52 -0.40
N GLY A 19 -3.57 -6.47 0.33
CA GLY A 19 -4.95 -6.11 0.57
C GLY A 19 -5.48 -6.58 1.93
N VAL A 20 -4.60 -6.80 2.92
CA VAL A 20 -5.01 -7.18 4.27
C VAL A 20 -5.99 -6.15 4.84
N GLY A 21 -7.09 -6.63 5.42
CA GLY A 21 -8.21 -5.80 5.91
C GLY A 21 -9.41 -5.76 4.96
N ASP A 22 -9.29 -6.33 3.75
CA ASP A 22 -10.36 -6.38 2.76
C ASP A 22 -10.61 -7.83 2.28
N PRO A 23 -11.28 -8.67 3.09
CA PRO A 23 -11.56 -10.06 2.72
C PRO A 23 -12.56 -10.14 1.57
N GLY A 24 -12.19 -10.84 0.52
CA GLY A 24 -13.07 -11.20 -0.59
C GLY A 24 -14.00 -12.37 -0.26
N PRO A 25 -14.93 -12.69 -1.18
CA PRO A 25 -15.93 -13.75 -0.97
C PRO A 25 -15.34 -15.15 -0.79
N ASP A 26 -14.19 -15.41 -1.37
CA ASP A 26 -13.45 -16.69 -1.31
C ASP A 26 -12.43 -16.74 -0.14
N GLY A 27 -12.38 -15.69 0.67
CA GLY A 27 -11.44 -15.56 1.79
C GLY A 27 -10.05 -15.04 1.38
N ALA A 28 -9.78 -14.86 0.10
CA ALA A 28 -8.61 -14.12 -0.37
C ALA A 28 -8.80 -12.62 -0.13
N PHE A 29 -7.71 -11.88 0.06
CA PHE A 29 -7.82 -10.43 0.20
C PHE A 29 -8.01 -9.74 -1.15
N VAL A 30 -8.88 -8.71 -1.17
CA VAL A 30 -9.10 -7.82 -2.32
C VAL A 30 -8.63 -6.43 -1.93
N GLY A 31 -7.42 -6.06 -2.29
CA GLY A 31 -6.85 -4.77 -1.89
C GLY A 31 -7.02 -3.67 -2.94
N TRP A 32 -6.40 -2.53 -2.67
CA TRP A 32 -6.36 -1.39 -3.59
C TRP A 32 -5.73 -1.74 -4.93
N ALA A 33 -4.72 -2.61 -4.95
CA ALA A 33 -4.03 -3.01 -6.17
C ALA A 33 -4.94 -3.85 -7.09
N ASP A 34 -5.76 -4.75 -6.52
CA ASP A 34 -6.75 -5.53 -7.27
C ASP A 34 -7.86 -4.64 -7.83
N ARG A 35 -8.32 -3.66 -7.02
CA ARG A 35 -9.33 -2.69 -7.47
C ARG A 35 -8.79 -1.77 -8.57
N LEU A 36 -7.50 -1.38 -8.48
CA LEU A 36 -6.82 -0.66 -9.56
C LEU A 36 -6.73 -1.52 -10.83
N ALA A 37 -6.42 -2.81 -10.68
CA ALA A 37 -6.39 -3.74 -11.82
C ALA A 37 -7.74 -3.80 -12.54
N VAL A 38 -8.86 -3.79 -11.81
CA VAL A 38 -10.22 -3.70 -12.41
C VAL A 38 -10.40 -2.39 -13.17
N LEU A 39 -10.02 -1.24 -12.58
CA LEU A 39 -10.13 0.06 -13.26
C LEU A 39 -9.27 0.13 -14.54
N LEU A 40 -8.12 -0.54 -14.55
CA LEU A 40 -7.27 -0.64 -15.73
C LEU A 40 -7.89 -1.58 -16.79
N ALA A 41 -8.41 -2.72 -16.37
CA ALA A 41 -9.04 -3.70 -17.26
C ALA A 41 -10.26 -3.14 -17.99
N ASP A 42 -11.05 -2.28 -17.34
CA ASP A 42 -12.23 -1.62 -17.94
C ASP A 42 -11.88 -0.76 -19.17
N ARG A 43 -10.61 -0.44 -19.37
CA ARG A 43 -10.10 0.29 -20.54
C ARG A 43 -9.63 -0.62 -21.69
N HIS A 44 -9.62 -1.93 -21.46
CA HIS A 44 -9.19 -2.90 -22.44
C HIS A 44 -10.37 -3.67 -23.01
N PRO A 45 -10.54 -3.71 -24.36
CA PRO A 45 -11.51 -4.58 -24.97
C PRO A 45 -11.09 -6.05 -24.78
N GLU A 46 -12.09 -6.93 -24.57
CA GLU A 46 -11.96 -8.39 -24.69
C GLU A 46 -11.02 -9.10 -23.69
N HIS A 47 -11.06 -8.73 -22.40
CA HIS A 47 -10.30 -9.45 -21.36
C HIS A 47 -8.80 -9.65 -21.64
N SER A 48 -8.18 -8.75 -22.41
CA SER A 48 -6.77 -8.81 -22.75
C SER A 48 -5.83 -8.28 -21.66
N PHE A 49 -6.36 -7.61 -20.65
CA PHE A 49 -5.60 -7.06 -19.55
C PHE A 49 -5.11 -8.17 -18.61
N ARG A 50 -3.81 -8.13 -18.24
CA ARG A 50 -3.19 -9.11 -17.37
C ARG A 50 -2.72 -8.49 -16.07
N TYR A 51 -2.88 -9.21 -14.98
CA TYR A 51 -2.54 -8.74 -13.65
C TYR A 51 -1.84 -9.81 -12.81
N ALA A 52 -0.84 -9.39 -12.03
CA ALA A 52 -0.22 -10.17 -10.96
C ALA A 52 -0.09 -9.34 -9.69
N ASN A 53 -0.16 -9.99 -8.53
CA ASN A 53 0.07 -9.38 -7.23
C ASN A 53 1.05 -10.26 -6.45
N LEU A 54 2.31 -9.81 -6.36
CA LEU A 54 3.40 -10.53 -5.72
C LEU A 54 3.55 -10.15 -4.24
N ALA A 55 2.74 -9.21 -3.76
CA ALA A 55 2.84 -8.69 -2.41
C ALA A 55 2.56 -9.76 -1.35
N VAL A 56 3.35 -9.74 -0.29
CA VAL A 56 3.22 -10.63 0.86
C VAL A 56 3.33 -9.83 2.15
N ARG A 57 2.33 -10.02 3.02
CA ARG A 57 2.26 -9.33 4.32
C ARG A 57 3.52 -9.50 5.17
N GLY A 58 3.87 -8.46 5.91
CA GLY A 58 4.96 -8.49 6.87
C GLY A 58 6.37 -8.43 6.27
N LYS A 59 6.51 -8.45 4.95
CA LYS A 59 7.80 -8.31 4.27
C LYS A 59 8.43 -6.95 4.53
N LEU A 60 9.74 -6.94 4.69
CA LEU A 60 10.57 -5.76 4.73
C LEU A 60 11.04 -5.38 3.34
N LEU A 61 11.54 -4.17 3.19
CA LEU A 61 12.03 -3.67 1.91
C LEU A 61 13.06 -4.61 1.27
N ASP A 62 14.06 -5.06 2.03
CA ASP A 62 15.10 -5.95 1.49
C ASP A 62 14.50 -7.27 0.97
N GLN A 63 13.53 -7.85 1.68
CA GLN A 63 12.87 -9.07 1.25
C GLN A 63 12.02 -8.85 -0.01
N ILE A 64 11.35 -7.69 -0.12
CA ILE A 64 10.60 -7.33 -1.33
C ILE A 64 11.57 -7.18 -2.52
N VAL A 65 12.69 -6.52 -2.31
CA VAL A 65 13.72 -6.34 -3.34
C VAL A 65 14.31 -7.68 -3.79
N GLU A 66 14.61 -8.57 -2.86
CA GLU A 66 15.25 -9.85 -3.17
C GLU A 66 14.27 -10.86 -3.83
N GLU A 67 13.00 -10.86 -3.40
CA GLU A 67 12.05 -11.90 -3.82
C GLU A 67 11.10 -11.42 -4.91
N GLN A 68 10.59 -10.17 -4.83
CA GLN A 68 9.51 -9.70 -5.69
C GLN A 68 10.02 -8.88 -6.90
N VAL A 69 11.08 -8.07 -6.74
CA VAL A 69 11.59 -7.24 -7.83
C VAL A 69 12.08 -8.10 -9.01
N PRO A 70 12.93 -9.12 -8.83
CA PRO A 70 13.36 -9.98 -9.94
C PRO A 70 12.16 -10.65 -10.63
N ARG A 71 11.20 -11.14 -9.85
CA ARG A 71 10.01 -11.79 -10.41
C ARG A 71 9.14 -10.81 -11.19
N ALA A 72 8.96 -9.59 -10.71
CA ALA A 72 8.21 -8.56 -11.41
C ALA A 72 8.87 -8.19 -12.75
N MET A 73 10.20 -8.12 -12.77
CA MET A 73 10.97 -7.87 -14.02
C MET A 73 10.87 -9.02 -15.00
N GLU A 74 10.92 -10.28 -14.54
CA GLU A 74 10.71 -11.47 -15.39
C GLU A 74 9.32 -11.48 -16.05
N LEU A 75 8.29 -11.02 -15.34
CA LEU A 75 6.93 -10.91 -15.86
C LEU A 75 6.80 -9.82 -16.93
N ALA A 76 7.75 -8.89 -17.00
CA ALA A 76 7.84 -7.81 -17.99
C ALA A 76 6.50 -7.06 -18.21
N PRO A 77 5.86 -6.52 -17.16
CA PRO A 77 4.63 -5.77 -17.30
C PRO A 77 4.88 -4.37 -17.88
N GLU A 78 3.82 -3.70 -18.32
CA GLU A 78 3.89 -2.29 -18.71
C GLU A 78 3.81 -1.33 -17.52
N LEU A 79 3.17 -1.78 -16.41
CA LEU A 79 3.01 -1.02 -15.17
C LEU A 79 3.42 -1.85 -13.96
N ILE A 80 4.21 -1.25 -13.07
CA ILE A 80 4.45 -1.77 -11.71
C ILE A 80 3.97 -0.75 -10.69
N SER A 81 3.33 -1.20 -9.60
CA SER A 81 3.21 -0.41 -8.37
C SER A 81 4.16 -0.95 -7.32
N PHE A 82 4.95 -0.06 -6.73
CA PHE A 82 5.93 -0.38 -5.68
C PHE A 82 5.58 0.34 -4.38
N CYS A 83 5.12 -0.44 -3.40
CA CYS A 83 4.75 0.04 -2.07
C CYS A 83 5.53 -0.73 -1.01
N ALA A 84 6.59 -0.14 -0.47
CA ALA A 84 7.51 -0.81 0.45
C ALA A 84 8.11 0.14 1.48
N GLY A 85 8.80 -0.39 2.48
CA GLY A 85 9.50 0.36 3.52
C GLY A 85 8.65 0.70 4.75
N GLY A 86 7.33 0.60 4.69
CA GLY A 86 6.45 0.87 5.83
C GLY A 86 6.78 -0.01 7.03
N ASN A 87 6.97 -1.31 6.83
CA ASN A 87 7.35 -2.27 7.86
C ASN A 87 8.74 -2.00 8.46
N ASP A 88 9.65 -1.42 7.67
CA ASP A 88 10.97 -1.01 8.13
C ASP A 88 10.88 0.21 9.04
N ILE A 89 10.16 1.25 8.60
CA ILE A 89 10.03 2.53 9.31
C ILE A 89 9.40 2.39 10.69
N ILE A 90 8.46 1.46 10.87
CA ILE A 90 7.81 1.23 12.17
C ILE A 90 8.69 0.45 13.15
N ARG A 91 9.85 -0.08 12.72
CA ARG A 91 10.78 -0.77 13.62
C ARG A 91 11.56 0.24 14.49
N PRO A 92 11.79 -0.10 15.78
CA PRO A 92 12.68 0.69 16.62
C PRO A 92 14.10 0.77 16.03
N GLY A 93 14.71 1.96 16.11
CA GLY A 93 16.09 2.16 15.65
C GLY A 93 16.27 2.28 14.13
N THR A 94 15.23 2.09 13.32
CA THR A 94 15.33 2.26 11.86
C THR A 94 15.61 3.73 11.51
N ASP A 95 16.60 3.91 10.63
CA ASP A 95 16.92 5.18 10.00
C ASP A 95 16.15 5.31 8.69
N PRO A 96 15.27 6.31 8.54
CA PRO A 96 14.52 6.52 7.30
C PRO A 96 15.40 6.84 6.10
N ASP A 97 16.56 7.47 6.28
CA ASP A 97 17.48 7.80 5.20
C ASP A 97 18.10 6.51 4.61
N ALA A 98 18.53 5.58 5.48
CA ALA A 98 19.04 4.29 5.04
C ALA A 98 17.99 3.41 4.35
N VAL A 99 16.72 3.50 4.76
CA VAL A 99 15.62 2.81 4.06
C VAL A 99 15.40 3.43 2.69
N ALA A 100 15.42 4.77 2.60
CA ALA A 100 15.23 5.50 1.36
C ALA A 100 16.33 5.19 0.32
N GLU A 101 17.60 5.07 0.73
CA GLU A 101 18.68 4.68 -0.16
C GLU A 101 18.47 3.29 -0.79
N ARG A 102 17.95 2.34 -0.01
CA ARG A 102 17.60 1.01 -0.53
C ARG A 102 16.40 1.04 -1.46
N PHE A 103 15.38 1.83 -1.10
CA PHE A 103 14.21 2.06 -1.94
C PHE A 103 14.60 2.68 -3.27
N GLU A 104 15.50 3.68 -3.27
CA GLU A 104 15.98 4.33 -4.49
C GLU A 104 16.67 3.34 -5.43
N ARG A 105 17.52 2.45 -4.91
CA ARG A 105 18.17 1.42 -5.73
C ARG A 105 17.16 0.50 -6.41
N ALA A 106 16.12 0.10 -5.70
CA ALA A 106 15.05 -0.72 -6.26
C ALA A 106 14.25 0.04 -7.33
N VAL A 107 13.94 1.32 -7.10
CA VAL A 107 13.26 2.17 -8.10
C VAL A 107 14.12 2.32 -9.35
N ALA A 108 15.42 2.58 -9.21
CA ALA A 108 16.35 2.68 -10.34
C ALA A 108 16.39 1.39 -11.18
N GLU A 109 16.39 0.23 -10.52
CA GLU A 109 16.36 -1.08 -11.16
C GLU A 109 15.03 -1.29 -11.91
N LEU A 110 13.90 -1.07 -11.25
CA LEU A 110 12.57 -1.23 -11.83
C LEU A 110 12.35 -0.31 -13.04
N THR A 111 12.70 0.98 -12.93
CA THR A 111 12.52 1.95 -14.01
C THR A 111 13.43 1.70 -15.20
N SER A 112 14.55 1.01 -15.01
CA SER A 112 15.41 0.59 -16.12
C SER A 112 14.79 -0.54 -16.98
N ALA A 113 13.86 -1.30 -16.43
CA ALA A 113 13.28 -2.49 -17.05
C ALA A 113 11.81 -2.34 -17.45
N VAL A 114 11.07 -1.42 -16.81
CA VAL A 114 9.61 -1.28 -16.98
C VAL A 114 9.25 0.16 -17.31
N GLY A 115 8.30 0.35 -18.23
CA GLY A 115 7.95 1.66 -18.77
C GLY A 115 7.33 2.61 -17.74
N THR A 116 6.57 2.09 -16.76
CA THR A 116 5.94 2.91 -15.72
C THR A 116 6.01 2.23 -14.35
N VAL A 117 6.58 2.93 -13.37
CA VAL A 117 6.66 2.48 -11.97
C VAL A 117 5.97 3.49 -11.08
N VAL A 118 4.82 3.13 -10.51
CA VAL A 118 4.12 3.96 -9.52
C VAL A 118 4.72 3.68 -8.14
N VAL A 119 5.20 4.71 -7.47
CA VAL A 119 5.70 4.60 -6.10
C VAL A 119 4.69 5.14 -5.10
N THR A 120 4.68 4.59 -3.88
CA THR A 120 3.69 4.93 -2.85
C THR A 120 4.36 5.58 -1.66
N THR A 121 3.83 6.73 -1.20
CA THR A 121 4.30 7.38 0.03
C THR A 121 3.66 6.75 1.27
N GLY A 122 4.22 7.04 2.46
CA GLY A 122 3.54 6.79 3.73
C GLY A 122 2.30 7.69 3.89
N PHE A 123 1.38 7.30 4.77
CA PHE A 123 0.24 8.12 5.17
C PHE A 123 0.53 8.96 6.42
N ASP A 124 -0.22 10.05 6.62
CA ASP A 124 -0.07 10.90 7.82
C ASP A 124 -0.67 10.21 9.05
N THR A 125 0.19 9.83 9.98
CA THR A 125 -0.18 9.09 11.20
C THR A 125 -0.56 9.99 12.38
N ARG A 126 -0.82 11.30 12.15
CA ARG A 126 -1.08 12.26 13.25
C ARG A 126 -2.17 11.81 14.21
N ASP A 127 -3.23 11.22 13.69
CA ASP A 127 -4.42 10.83 14.43
C ASP A 127 -4.47 9.33 14.77
N VAL A 128 -3.42 8.59 14.42
CA VAL A 128 -3.32 7.15 14.68
C VAL A 128 -2.59 6.94 16.02
N PRO A 129 -3.26 6.42 17.07
CA PRO A 129 -2.61 6.10 18.33
C PRO A 129 -1.37 5.23 18.11
N VAL A 130 -0.31 5.43 18.90
CA VAL A 130 0.99 4.74 18.76
C VAL A 130 1.78 5.21 17.53
N LEU A 131 1.25 5.11 16.31
CA LEU A 131 1.98 5.48 15.08
C LEU A 131 2.25 6.99 14.98
N ARG A 132 1.47 7.85 15.65
CA ARG A 132 1.73 9.29 15.71
C ARG A 132 3.14 9.64 16.21
N HIS A 133 3.73 8.77 17.04
CA HIS A 133 5.09 8.96 17.54
C HIS A 133 6.16 8.67 16.47
N LEU A 134 5.79 7.97 15.41
CA LEU A 134 6.65 7.68 14.25
C LEU A 134 6.42 8.66 13.10
N ARG A 135 5.46 9.61 13.26
CA ARG A 135 5.08 10.56 12.22
C ARG A 135 6.28 11.29 11.60
N GLY A 136 7.27 11.68 12.42
CA GLY A 136 8.50 12.32 11.92
C GLY A 136 9.30 11.43 10.98
N LYS A 137 9.50 10.15 11.34
CA LYS A 137 10.18 9.18 10.48
C LYS A 137 9.42 8.92 9.18
N ILE A 138 8.11 8.76 9.27
CA ILE A 138 7.24 8.55 8.10
C ILE A 138 7.27 9.78 7.18
N ALA A 139 7.26 10.99 7.74
CA ALA A 139 7.36 12.22 6.97
C ALA A 139 8.72 12.33 6.25
N THR A 140 9.82 12.01 6.93
CA THR A 140 11.17 11.98 6.33
C THR A 140 11.21 10.98 5.18
N TYR A 141 10.78 9.74 5.42
CA TYR A 141 10.73 8.72 4.37
C TYR A 141 9.83 9.15 3.19
N THR A 142 8.65 9.72 3.46
CA THR A 142 7.75 10.27 2.44
C THR A 142 8.42 11.36 1.60
N ALA A 143 9.20 12.24 2.22
CA ALA A 143 9.96 13.27 1.50
C ALA A 143 10.99 12.65 0.55
N HIS A 144 11.70 11.61 0.99
CA HIS A 144 12.63 10.86 0.14
C HIS A 144 11.93 10.17 -1.02
N VAL A 145 10.81 9.47 -0.76
CA VAL A 145 10.04 8.80 -1.82
C VAL A 145 9.60 9.79 -2.90
N ARG A 146 9.15 11.00 -2.52
CA ARG A 146 8.79 12.05 -3.49
C ARG A 146 10.01 12.54 -4.29
N ALA A 147 11.17 12.75 -3.62
CA ALA A 147 12.38 13.17 -4.30
C ALA A 147 12.94 12.09 -5.26
N ILE A 148 12.82 10.82 -4.87
CA ILE A 148 13.17 9.67 -5.72
C ILE A 148 12.22 9.60 -6.91
N ALA A 149 10.91 9.74 -6.67
CA ALA A 149 9.91 9.74 -7.74
C ALA A 149 10.16 10.85 -8.77
N ASP A 150 10.50 12.06 -8.32
CA ASP A 150 10.85 13.17 -9.19
C ASP A 150 12.09 12.85 -10.02
N ARG A 151 13.12 12.28 -9.42
CA ARG A 151 14.37 11.91 -10.11
C ARG A 151 14.19 10.85 -11.19
N TYR A 152 13.31 9.87 -10.96
CA TYR A 152 13.07 8.74 -11.86
C TYR A 152 11.76 8.89 -12.66
N GLU A 153 11.13 10.07 -12.63
CA GLU A 153 9.90 10.40 -13.36
C GLU A 153 8.74 9.40 -13.04
N CYS A 154 8.70 8.90 -11.78
CA CYS A 154 7.68 7.97 -11.32
C CYS A 154 6.40 8.68 -10.91
N PRO A 155 5.21 8.26 -11.37
CA PRO A 155 3.96 8.69 -10.77
C PRO A 155 3.92 8.34 -9.28
N VAL A 156 3.39 9.26 -8.45
CA VAL A 156 3.34 9.08 -7.00
C VAL A 156 1.91 8.83 -6.52
N LEU A 157 1.66 7.66 -5.96
CA LEU A 157 0.48 7.41 -5.14
C LEU A 157 0.71 8.03 -3.76
N ASP A 158 0.34 9.29 -3.64
CA ASP A 158 0.61 10.08 -2.45
C ASP A 158 -0.46 9.90 -1.37
N LEU A 159 -0.23 8.96 -0.46
CA LEU A 159 -1.11 8.68 0.67
C LEU A 159 -1.00 9.72 1.77
N TRP A 160 0.10 10.46 1.84
CA TRP A 160 0.26 11.53 2.83
C TRP A 160 -0.73 12.67 2.60
N SER A 161 -1.01 13.00 1.34
CA SER A 161 -1.96 14.04 0.95
C SER A 161 -3.40 13.55 0.86
N LEU A 162 -3.66 12.25 0.80
CA LEU A 162 -4.99 11.65 0.69
C LEU A 162 -5.73 11.77 2.03
N ARG A 163 -6.59 12.79 2.15
CA ARG A 163 -7.27 13.14 3.41
C ARG A 163 -8.24 12.07 3.88
N SER A 164 -8.87 11.38 2.95
CA SER A 164 -9.85 10.34 3.24
C SER A 164 -9.25 9.19 4.06
N VAL A 165 -7.95 8.88 3.91
CA VAL A 165 -7.27 7.83 4.70
C VAL A 165 -6.82 8.34 6.09
N GLN A 166 -7.01 9.61 6.42
CA GLN A 166 -6.79 10.12 7.78
C GLN A 166 -7.99 9.80 8.70
N ASP A 167 -9.16 9.50 8.13
CA ASP A 167 -10.32 9.10 8.91
C ASP A 167 -10.20 7.65 9.39
N ARG A 168 -10.62 7.41 10.63
CA ARG A 168 -10.56 6.08 11.26
C ARG A 168 -11.31 4.99 10.46
N ARG A 169 -12.32 5.35 9.70
CA ARG A 169 -13.14 4.43 8.88
C ARG A 169 -12.41 3.89 7.66
N ALA A 170 -11.33 4.55 7.24
CA ALA A 170 -10.45 4.04 6.21
C ALA A 170 -9.61 2.84 6.67
N TRP A 171 -9.61 2.55 7.98
CA TRP A 171 -8.77 1.54 8.60
C TRP A 171 -9.63 0.42 9.19
N ASP A 172 -9.14 -0.80 9.06
CA ASP A 172 -9.73 -1.99 9.68
C ASP A 172 -9.68 -1.94 11.22
N GLY A 173 -10.24 -2.96 11.86
CA GLY A 173 -10.25 -3.10 13.31
C GLY A 173 -8.88 -3.00 13.96
N ASP A 174 -7.84 -3.47 13.30
CA ASP A 174 -6.46 -3.44 13.79
C ASP A 174 -5.78 -2.07 13.71
N ARG A 175 -6.38 -1.08 13.04
CA ARG A 175 -5.88 0.30 12.85
C ARG A 175 -4.51 0.38 12.14
N LEU A 176 -4.12 -0.68 11.46
CA LEU A 176 -2.87 -0.78 10.73
C LEU A 176 -3.11 -1.03 9.24
N HIS A 177 -4.10 -1.85 8.93
CA HIS A 177 -4.49 -2.16 7.56
C HIS A 177 -5.73 -1.37 7.15
N LEU A 178 -5.88 -1.14 5.86
CA LEU A 178 -7.03 -0.43 5.32
C LEU A 178 -8.30 -1.29 5.43
N SER A 179 -9.43 -0.63 5.67
CA SER A 179 -10.76 -1.22 5.49
C SER A 179 -11.07 -1.38 3.99
N PRO A 180 -12.12 -2.14 3.62
CA PRO A 180 -12.56 -2.23 2.21
C PRO A 180 -12.79 -0.87 1.55
N GLU A 181 -13.38 0.08 2.29
CA GLU A 181 -13.58 1.45 1.81
C GLU A 181 -12.25 2.22 1.69
N GLY A 182 -11.32 2.04 2.64
CA GLY A 182 -9.99 2.61 2.55
C GLY A 182 -9.24 2.12 1.32
N HIS A 183 -9.26 0.82 1.05
CA HIS A 183 -8.69 0.24 -0.15
C HIS A 183 -9.33 0.78 -1.43
N THR A 184 -10.66 0.98 -1.45
CA THR A 184 -11.37 1.58 -2.58
C THR A 184 -10.87 2.99 -2.85
N ARG A 185 -10.74 3.82 -1.82
CA ARG A 185 -10.26 5.21 -1.97
C ARG A 185 -8.82 5.29 -2.46
N VAL A 186 -7.95 4.40 -1.97
CA VAL A 186 -6.56 4.31 -2.46
C VAL A 186 -6.52 3.87 -3.92
N ALA A 187 -7.34 2.91 -4.34
CA ALA A 187 -7.43 2.48 -5.73
C ALA A 187 -7.90 3.61 -6.66
N LEU A 188 -8.93 4.37 -6.25
CA LEU A 188 -9.40 5.54 -7.00
C LEU A 188 -8.29 6.60 -7.13
N ARG A 189 -7.54 6.88 -6.04
CA ARG A 189 -6.40 7.79 -6.10
C ARG A 189 -5.31 7.27 -7.05
N ALA A 190 -4.99 5.99 -7.03
CA ALA A 190 -4.03 5.39 -7.95
C ALA A 190 -4.50 5.52 -9.41
N GLY A 191 -5.77 5.26 -9.68
CA GLY A 191 -6.39 5.49 -10.99
C GLY A 191 -6.27 6.96 -11.44
N GLN A 192 -6.56 7.90 -10.54
CA GLN A 192 -6.43 9.33 -10.81
C GLN A 192 -4.98 9.73 -11.16
N VAL A 193 -4.00 9.20 -10.41
CA VAL A 193 -2.56 9.43 -10.67
C VAL A 193 -2.14 8.92 -12.04
N LEU A 194 -2.73 7.82 -12.50
CA LEU A 194 -2.49 7.24 -13.83
C LEU A 194 -3.33 7.89 -14.93
N GLY A 195 -4.10 8.94 -14.63
CA GLY A 195 -4.93 9.65 -15.60
C GLY A 195 -6.19 8.87 -16.02
N LEU A 196 -6.61 7.87 -15.25
CA LEU A 196 -7.86 7.16 -15.51
C LEU A 196 -9.06 8.05 -15.14
N GLU A 197 -10.14 7.87 -15.87
CA GLU A 197 -11.45 8.37 -15.45
C GLU A 197 -11.94 7.48 -14.29
N ILE A 198 -12.18 8.08 -13.15
CA ILE A 198 -12.56 7.38 -11.92
C ILE A 198 -14.03 7.64 -11.58
N PRO A 199 -14.76 6.63 -11.04
CA PRO A 199 -16.20 6.73 -10.78
C PRO A 199 -16.57 7.64 -9.60
N ALA A 200 -15.62 7.99 -8.73
CA ALA A 200 -15.87 8.80 -7.54
C ALA A 200 -14.60 9.54 -7.10
N ASP A 201 -14.77 10.63 -6.33
CA ASP A 201 -13.66 11.36 -5.74
C ASP A 201 -13.02 10.54 -4.60
N PRO A 202 -11.72 10.19 -4.66
CA PRO A 202 -11.02 9.48 -3.59
C PRO A 202 -10.98 10.26 -2.28
N ASP A 203 -11.08 11.59 -2.35
CA ASP A 203 -11.08 12.48 -1.18
C ASP A 203 -12.49 12.90 -0.74
N GLN A 204 -13.55 12.31 -1.27
CA GLN A 204 -14.90 12.62 -0.84
C GLN A 204 -14.99 12.57 0.69
N PRO A 205 -15.48 13.63 1.34
CA PRO A 205 -15.62 13.66 2.78
C PRO A 205 -16.45 12.49 3.32
N TRP A 206 -16.03 11.95 4.45
CA TRP A 206 -16.83 10.96 5.14
C TRP A 206 -18.08 11.61 5.74
N PRO A 207 -19.20 10.89 5.82
CA PRO A 207 -20.38 11.38 6.54
C PRO A 207 -20.03 11.73 7.99
N GLU A 208 -20.68 12.76 8.52
CA GLU A 208 -20.49 13.13 9.92
C GLU A 208 -20.91 11.98 10.85
N LEU A 209 -20.07 11.72 11.85
CA LEU A 209 -20.36 10.76 12.91
C LEU A 209 -20.95 11.47 14.11
N PRO A 210 -21.84 10.82 14.87
CA PRO A 210 -22.29 11.37 16.13
C PRO A 210 -21.07 11.58 17.07
N PRO A 211 -21.08 12.64 17.88
CA PRO A 211 -20.00 12.92 18.80
C PRO A 211 -19.84 11.77 19.81
N ARG A 212 -18.58 11.39 20.05
CA ARG A 212 -18.24 10.34 21.03
C ARG A 212 -17.67 10.95 22.29
N THR A 213 -17.99 10.39 23.42
CA THR A 213 -17.42 10.81 24.69
C THR A 213 -15.96 10.36 24.82
N THR A 214 -15.16 11.11 25.58
CA THR A 214 -13.76 10.73 25.86
C THR A 214 -13.65 9.34 26.50
N LEU A 215 -14.67 8.92 27.27
CA LEU A 215 -14.70 7.62 27.91
C LEU A 215 -14.89 6.49 26.90
N GLU A 216 -15.78 6.66 25.92
CA GLU A 216 -15.99 5.69 24.83
C GLU A 216 -14.73 5.53 23.99
N VAL A 217 -14.09 6.65 23.63
CA VAL A 217 -12.82 6.61 22.86
C VAL A 217 -11.73 5.86 23.63
N ARG A 218 -11.56 6.12 24.93
CA ARG A 218 -10.56 5.44 25.77
C ARG A 218 -10.85 3.94 25.92
N ARG A 219 -12.11 3.56 26.04
CA ARG A 219 -12.51 2.15 26.12
C ARG A 219 -12.10 1.40 24.85
N ASP A 220 -12.42 1.99 23.71
CA ASP A 220 -12.07 1.40 22.42
C ASP A 220 -10.56 1.31 22.22
N ASP A 221 -9.80 2.31 22.67
CA ASP A 221 -8.33 2.29 22.60
C ASP A 221 -7.73 1.19 23.50
N ILE A 222 -8.28 0.97 24.67
CA ILE A 222 -7.84 -0.13 25.57
C ILE A 222 -8.18 -1.49 24.96
N GLN A 223 -9.39 -1.65 24.44
CA GLN A 223 -9.81 -2.88 23.78
C GLN A 223 -8.93 -3.18 22.60
N TRP A 224 -8.75 -2.21 21.71
CA TRP A 224 -7.84 -2.33 20.57
C TRP A 224 -6.42 -2.73 20.97
N ALA A 225 -5.86 -2.07 22.00
CA ALA A 225 -4.51 -2.38 22.45
C ALA A 225 -4.38 -3.84 22.90
N ARG A 226 -5.40 -4.38 23.59
CA ARG A 226 -5.41 -5.77 24.05
C ARG A 226 -5.57 -6.78 22.90
N GLU A 227 -6.43 -6.47 21.94
CA GLU A 227 -6.76 -7.37 20.83
C GLU A 227 -5.71 -7.40 19.74
N TYR A 228 -5.07 -6.26 19.46
CA TYR A 228 -4.18 -6.10 18.31
C TYR A 228 -2.74 -5.72 18.68
N LEU A 229 -2.55 -4.65 19.47
CA LEU A 229 -1.21 -4.12 19.74
C LEU A 229 -0.35 -5.07 20.57
N VAL A 230 -0.89 -5.61 21.66
CA VAL A 230 -0.15 -6.54 22.55
C VAL A 230 0.24 -7.84 21.84
N PRO A 231 -0.65 -8.52 21.10
CA PRO A 231 -0.26 -9.68 20.29
C PRO A 231 0.74 -9.35 19.19
N TRP A 232 0.63 -8.18 18.56
CA TRP A 232 1.57 -7.74 17.55
C TRP A 232 2.98 -7.55 18.13
N ILE A 233 3.11 -6.85 19.26
CA ILE A 233 4.38 -6.72 19.99
C ILE A 233 4.95 -8.09 20.34
N GLY A 234 4.11 -8.99 20.85
CA GLY A 234 4.52 -10.36 21.21
C GLY A 234 5.13 -11.13 20.04
N ARG A 235 4.50 -11.08 18.85
CA ARG A 235 5.07 -11.69 17.64
C ARG A 235 6.39 -11.06 17.24
N ARG A 236 6.48 -9.70 17.26
CA ARG A 236 7.73 -9.00 16.96
C ARG A 236 8.90 -9.38 17.87
N LEU A 237 8.64 -9.54 19.16
CA LEU A 237 9.67 -9.98 20.13
C LEU A 237 10.15 -11.41 19.88
N ARG A 238 9.29 -12.28 19.31
CA ARG A 238 9.67 -13.64 18.91
C ARG A 238 10.31 -13.72 17.53
N GLY A 239 10.42 -12.59 16.80
CA GLY A 239 10.94 -12.56 15.43
C GLY A 239 9.99 -13.16 14.39
N GLU A 240 8.71 -13.37 14.74
CA GLU A 240 7.70 -13.93 13.86
C GLU A 240 7.11 -12.83 12.95
N SER A 241 6.95 -13.13 11.67
CA SER A 241 6.22 -12.30 10.70
C SER A 241 4.87 -12.93 10.37
N SER A 242 3.87 -12.09 10.14
CA SER A 242 2.56 -12.56 9.64
C SER A 242 2.63 -13.13 8.22
N GLY A 243 3.73 -12.87 7.51
CA GLY A 243 3.99 -13.40 6.16
C GLY A 243 4.85 -14.66 6.13
N ASP A 244 5.25 -15.20 7.29
CA ASP A 244 6.00 -16.45 7.33
C ASP A 244 5.12 -17.59 6.75
N HIS A 245 5.64 -18.29 5.75
CA HIS A 245 4.94 -19.36 5.01
C HIS A 245 3.73 -18.89 4.15
N VAL A 246 3.59 -17.59 3.89
CA VAL A 246 2.59 -17.04 2.98
C VAL A 246 3.23 -16.82 1.61
N SER A 247 2.58 -17.31 0.56
CA SER A 247 2.95 -17.03 -0.83
C SER A 247 2.08 -15.90 -1.41
N ALA A 248 2.57 -15.29 -2.48
CA ALA A 248 1.83 -14.29 -3.23
C ALA A 248 0.47 -14.85 -3.69
N LYS A 249 -0.60 -14.07 -3.53
CA LYS A 249 -1.96 -14.51 -3.89
C LYS A 249 -2.19 -14.66 -5.39
N ARG A 250 -1.42 -13.94 -6.22
CA ARG A 250 -1.52 -13.97 -7.68
C ARG A 250 -0.12 -13.84 -8.30
N PRO A 251 0.70 -14.91 -8.25
CA PRO A 251 2.13 -14.84 -8.61
C PRO A 251 2.39 -14.77 -10.12
N ASP A 252 1.39 -15.04 -10.94
CA ASP A 252 1.51 -15.11 -12.39
C ASP A 252 0.71 -13.99 -13.06
N LEU A 253 1.24 -13.47 -14.17
CA LEU A 253 0.63 -12.42 -14.97
C LEU A 253 -0.46 -13.02 -15.88
N LEU A 254 -1.63 -13.23 -15.33
CA LEU A 254 -2.78 -13.87 -15.97
C LEU A 254 -3.88 -12.86 -16.29
N PRO A 255 -4.77 -13.15 -17.27
CA PRO A 255 -5.97 -12.35 -17.53
C PRO A 255 -6.78 -12.13 -16.26
N LEU A 256 -7.36 -10.91 -16.11
CA LEU A 256 -8.17 -10.53 -14.96
C LEU A 256 -9.60 -11.07 -15.10
#